data_1955c9954227d0c874da0ebd324de788
#
_entry.id   1955c9954227d0c874da0ebd324de788
#
_cell.length_a   1.000
_cell.length_b   1.000
_cell.length_c   1.000
_cell.angle_alpha   90.00
_cell.angle_beta   90.00
_cell.angle_gamma   90.00
#
_symmetry.space_group_name_H-M   'P 1'
#
loop_
_entity.id
_entity.type
_entity.pdbx_description
1 polymer ?
#
loop_
_entity_poly.entity_id
_entity_poly.type
_entity_poly.pdbx_seq_one_letter_code
_entity_poly.pdbx_strand_id
1 'polypeptide(L)'
;TRRNNERTVAGRHRMMRRADREVTDCEQIEGIVAACRIVHVGYADAEGLTIVPLNFGYEWQQDGDAGTGDELAGLTLYIHSASIGRKLDAIRAAGNALDVAFSMETDCEVIAGRTPCNWGEAFKSVIGNGVASMIDDLDECRKGLRLLMGQQAGMPDIEFTDQQVRSVTVWKIEVRHLTAKIHTKPEPRNARRQAAGE
;
A
#
# COMPACT_ATOMS: atom_id res chain seq x y z
N THR A 1 -36.19 -22.40 -17.07
CA THR A 1 -35.85 -21.45 -16.01
C THR A 1 -34.52 -21.90 -15.39
N ARG A 2 -33.37 -21.40 -15.90
CA ARG A 2 -32.06 -21.64 -15.30
C ARG A 2 -31.80 -20.54 -14.28
N ARG A 3 -31.74 -20.89 -13.00
CA ARG A 3 -31.25 -20.00 -11.94
C ARG A 3 -29.73 -19.89 -12.09
N ASN A 4 -29.26 -18.68 -12.44
CA ASN A 4 -27.84 -18.32 -12.30
C ASN A 4 -27.51 -18.36 -10.82
N ASN A 5 -26.65 -19.28 -10.45
CA ASN A 5 -26.06 -19.41 -9.14
C ASN A 5 -24.76 -18.58 -9.18
N GLU A 6 -24.86 -17.28 -8.93
CA GLU A 6 -23.69 -16.44 -8.66
C GLU A 6 -23.09 -16.86 -7.31
N ARG A 7 -22.19 -17.81 -7.36
CA ARG A 7 -21.29 -18.07 -6.25
C ARG A 7 -20.27 -16.96 -6.22
N THR A 8 -20.47 -16.00 -5.34
CA THR A 8 -19.41 -15.11 -4.87
C THR A 8 -18.33 -16.02 -4.27
N VAL A 9 -17.25 -16.22 -5.00
CA VAL A 9 -16.05 -16.87 -4.49
C VAL A 9 -15.39 -15.84 -3.58
N ALA A 10 -15.65 -15.91 -2.28
CA ALA A 10 -14.79 -15.30 -1.29
C ALA A 10 -13.42 -15.98 -1.44
N GLY A 11 -12.50 -15.30 -2.12
CA GLY A 11 -11.18 -15.83 -2.41
C GLY A 11 -10.42 -16.01 -1.10
N ARG A 12 -10.18 -17.26 -0.70
CA ARG A 12 -9.18 -17.55 0.31
C ARG A 12 -7.84 -17.03 -0.21
N HIS A 13 -7.32 -15.96 0.39
CA HIS A 13 -5.99 -15.48 0.08
C HIS A 13 -4.98 -16.60 0.33
N ARG A 14 -4.11 -16.83 -0.65
CA ARG A 14 -3.08 -17.86 -0.55
C ARG A 14 -2.07 -17.46 0.53
N MET A 15 -1.81 -18.35 1.48
CA MET A 15 -0.77 -18.16 2.51
C MET A 15 0.58 -17.83 1.86
N MET A 16 1.32 -16.92 2.48
CA MET A 16 2.65 -16.52 2.02
C MET A 16 3.59 -17.74 2.05
N ARG A 17 4.27 -18.02 0.93
CA ARG A 17 5.23 -19.13 0.84
C ARG A 17 6.37 -19.03 1.86
N ARG A 18 6.80 -17.81 2.19
CA ARG A 18 7.83 -17.51 3.18
C ARG A 18 7.16 -16.92 4.43
N ALA A 19 6.37 -17.75 5.12
CA ALA A 19 5.70 -17.38 6.36
C ALA A 19 6.68 -16.91 7.46
N ASP A 20 7.94 -17.37 7.41
CA ASP A 20 9.02 -16.91 8.27
C ASP A 20 9.38 -15.41 8.12
N ARG A 21 8.86 -14.74 7.12
CA ARG A 21 9.07 -13.32 6.81
C ARG A 21 7.80 -12.49 6.85
N GLU A 22 6.67 -13.14 7.09
CA GLU A 22 5.38 -12.48 7.17
C GLU A 22 5.28 -11.62 8.43
N VAL A 23 4.73 -10.43 8.28
CA VAL A 23 4.43 -9.52 9.38
C VAL A 23 2.92 -9.45 9.52
N THR A 24 2.44 -9.78 10.72
CA THR A 24 1.00 -9.77 11.06
C THR A 24 0.66 -8.72 12.13
N ASP A 25 1.66 -8.14 12.75
CA ASP A 25 1.51 -7.09 13.74
C ASP A 25 1.18 -5.75 13.07
N CYS A 26 0.05 -5.14 13.42
CA CYS A 26 -0.46 -3.94 12.79
C CYS A 26 0.47 -2.74 12.95
N GLU A 27 1.11 -2.56 14.11
CA GLU A 27 2.03 -1.44 14.35
C GLU A 27 3.27 -1.57 13.47
N GLN A 28 3.79 -2.80 13.31
CA GLN A 28 4.92 -3.05 12.42
C GLN A 28 4.54 -2.79 10.95
N ILE A 29 3.35 -3.20 10.52
CA ILE A 29 2.87 -2.96 9.16
C ILE A 29 2.71 -1.45 8.93
N GLU A 30 2.10 -0.72 9.85
CA GLU A 30 1.97 0.73 9.78
C GLU A 30 3.34 1.41 9.72
N GLY A 31 4.30 0.94 10.51
CA GLY A 31 5.69 1.42 10.45
C GLY A 31 6.35 1.23 9.08
N ILE A 32 6.03 0.14 8.37
CA ILE A 32 6.50 -0.06 6.98
C ILE A 32 5.82 0.95 6.04
N VAL A 33 4.50 1.11 6.13
CA VAL A 33 3.76 2.08 5.30
C VAL A 33 4.27 3.50 5.54
N ALA A 34 4.49 3.88 6.80
CA ALA A 34 5.02 5.20 7.18
C ALA A 34 6.42 5.48 6.61
N ALA A 35 7.26 4.44 6.50
CA ALA A 35 8.62 4.58 5.94
C ALA A 35 8.64 4.64 4.40
N CYS A 36 7.58 4.18 3.73
CA CYS A 36 7.50 4.18 2.27
C CYS A 36 7.16 5.57 1.73
N ARG A 37 7.78 5.95 0.61
CA ARG A 37 7.58 7.27 -0.04
C ARG A 37 6.79 7.16 -1.34
N ILE A 38 6.82 6.01 -1.96
CA ILE A 38 6.19 5.74 -3.25
C ILE A 38 5.33 4.48 -3.10
N VAL A 39 4.15 4.53 -3.67
CA VAL A 39 3.30 3.37 -3.91
C VAL A 39 3.22 3.09 -5.40
N HIS A 40 3.43 1.85 -5.79
CA HIS A 40 3.24 1.38 -7.16
C HIS A 40 1.83 0.83 -7.28
N VAL A 41 1.00 1.47 -8.10
CA VAL A 41 -0.41 1.09 -8.28
C VAL A 41 -0.60 0.47 -9.65
N GLY A 42 -1.00 -0.80 -9.65
CA GLY A 42 -1.32 -1.57 -10.84
C GLY A 42 -2.82 -1.67 -11.07
N TYR A 43 -3.25 -1.47 -12.31
CA TYR A 43 -4.65 -1.61 -12.73
C TYR A 43 -4.75 -2.05 -14.19
N ALA A 44 -5.94 -2.45 -14.61
CA ALA A 44 -6.29 -2.76 -15.99
C ALA A 44 -7.34 -1.79 -16.51
N ASP A 45 -7.21 -1.35 -17.75
CA ASP A 45 -8.18 -0.55 -18.48
C ASP A 45 -8.32 -1.04 -19.95
N ALA A 46 -8.97 -0.26 -20.79
CA ALA A 46 -9.15 -0.60 -22.20
C ALA A 46 -7.83 -0.70 -23.00
N GLU A 47 -6.75 -0.07 -22.53
CA GLU A 47 -5.42 -0.14 -23.11
C GLU A 47 -4.58 -1.31 -22.56
N GLY A 48 -5.09 -2.04 -21.56
CA GLY A 48 -4.44 -3.18 -20.91
C GLY A 48 -3.88 -2.89 -19.52
N LEU A 49 -3.03 -3.79 -19.04
CA LEU A 49 -2.40 -3.68 -17.73
C LEU A 49 -1.37 -2.56 -17.69
N THR A 50 -1.33 -1.83 -16.59
CA THR A 50 -0.31 -0.79 -16.35
C THR A 50 0.03 -0.68 -14.87
N ILE A 51 1.18 -0.08 -14.56
CA ILE A 51 1.63 0.27 -13.21
C ILE A 51 2.10 1.71 -13.21
N VAL A 52 1.75 2.46 -12.16
CA VAL A 52 2.19 3.84 -11.98
C VAL A 52 2.78 4.03 -10.58
N PRO A 53 3.99 4.63 -10.45
CA PRO A 53 4.55 5.05 -9.18
C PRO A 53 3.93 6.39 -8.76
N LEU A 54 3.51 6.50 -7.51
CA LEU A 54 2.80 7.66 -6.98
C LEU A 54 3.26 8.01 -5.57
N ASN A 55 3.31 9.32 -5.26
CA ASN A 55 3.37 9.76 -3.88
C ASN A 55 2.01 9.54 -3.23
N PHE A 56 1.99 9.27 -1.94
CA PHE A 56 0.78 9.03 -1.19
C PHE A 56 0.86 9.61 0.23
N GLY A 57 -0.30 9.83 0.83
CA GLY A 57 -0.50 9.91 2.27
C GLY A 57 -1.40 8.76 2.67
N TYR A 58 -1.51 8.47 3.96
CA TYR A 58 -2.39 7.40 4.42
C TYR A 58 -3.10 7.76 5.72
N GLU A 59 -4.19 7.06 5.94
CA GLU A 59 -4.89 6.98 7.21
C GLU A 59 -5.10 5.50 7.54
N TRP A 60 -4.83 5.13 8.79
CA TRP A 60 -5.11 3.80 9.27
C TRP A 60 -6.06 3.87 10.46
N GLN A 61 -7.31 3.44 10.25
CA GLN A 61 -8.29 3.29 11.32
C GLN A 61 -8.17 1.87 11.87
N GLN A 62 -7.53 1.76 13.03
CA GLN A 62 -7.49 0.50 13.76
C GLN A 62 -8.78 0.42 14.60
N ASP A 63 -9.85 -0.15 14.06
CA ASP A 63 -10.97 -0.58 14.90
C ASP A 63 -10.49 -1.75 15.75
N GLY A 64 -10.65 -1.64 17.08
CA GLY A 64 -10.00 -2.44 18.11
C GLY A 64 -10.36 -3.93 18.19
N ASP A 65 -10.77 -4.55 17.10
CA ASP A 65 -11.01 -5.98 16.97
C ASP A 65 -10.50 -6.47 15.60
N ALA A 66 -9.19 -6.40 15.39
CA ALA A 66 -8.54 -7.03 14.26
C ALA A 66 -8.63 -8.55 14.43
N GLY A 67 -9.76 -9.09 14.05
CA GLY A 67 -9.97 -10.52 13.90
C GLY A 67 -8.92 -11.08 12.95
N THR A 68 -8.27 -12.15 13.36
CA THR A 68 -7.37 -12.97 12.56
C THR A 68 -8.13 -13.52 11.35
N GLY A 69 -8.00 -12.88 10.20
CA GLY A 69 -8.56 -13.35 8.93
C GLY A 69 -8.96 -12.20 8.01
N ASP A 70 -8.58 -12.24 6.80
CA ASP A 70 -8.99 -11.58 5.54
C ASP A 70 -9.34 -10.08 5.51
N GLU A 71 -9.43 -9.36 6.64
CA GLU A 71 -9.78 -7.96 6.73
C GLU A 71 -8.78 -7.20 7.63
N LEU A 72 -7.60 -6.88 7.10
CA LEU A 72 -6.85 -5.72 7.58
C LEU A 72 -7.56 -4.46 7.05
N ALA A 73 -8.83 -4.30 7.47
CA ALA A 73 -9.68 -3.19 7.16
C ALA A 73 -9.15 -1.93 7.84
N GLY A 74 -9.29 -0.80 7.18
CA GLY A 74 -9.03 0.51 7.77
C GLY A 74 -7.87 1.28 7.17
N LEU A 75 -7.04 0.70 6.30
CA LEU A 75 -6.01 1.46 5.57
C LEU A 75 -6.64 2.14 4.35
N THR A 76 -6.50 3.46 4.28
CA THR A 76 -6.83 4.27 3.11
C THR A 76 -5.58 5.01 2.64
N LEU A 77 -5.25 4.89 1.35
CA LEU A 77 -4.19 5.65 0.71
C LEU A 77 -4.80 6.83 -0.04
N TYR A 78 -4.26 8.04 0.17
CA TYR A 78 -4.69 9.27 -0.48
C TYR A 78 -3.64 9.72 -1.48
N ILE A 79 -4.08 10.02 -2.69
CA ILE A 79 -3.23 10.41 -3.80
C ILE A 79 -3.82 11.66 -4.47
N HIS A 80 -2.97 12.50 -5.04
CA HIS A 80 -3.41 13.58 -5.90
C HIS A 80 -2.81 13.47 -7.31
N SER A 81 -3.52 14.04 -8.27
CA SER A 81 -3.12 14.04 -9.68
C SER A 81 -3.59 15.32 -10.36
N ALA A 82 -3.06 15.59 -11.56
CA ALA A 82 -3.71 16.50 -12.48
C ALA A 82 -5.13 15.98 -12.80
N SER A 83 -6.02 16.87 -13.24
CA SER A 83 -7.44 16.55 -13.49
C SER A 83 -7.69 15.64 -14.70
N ILE A 84 -6.65 15.35 -15.50
CA ILE A 84 -6.71 14.51 -16.70
C ILE A 84 -5.61 13.42 -16.64
N GLY A 85 -5.82 12.34 -17.36
CA GLY A 85 -4.83 11.28 -17.53
C GLY A 85 -5.42 9.88 -17.35
N ARG A 86 -4.76 8.90 -17.95
CA ARG A 86 -5.18 7.51 -18.10
C ARG A 86 -5.74 6.88 -16.81
N LYS A 87 -5.07 7.10 -15.66
CA LYS A 87 -5.54 6.53 -14.38
C LYS A 87 -6.88 7.09 -13.91
N LEU A 88 -7.12 8.41 -14.10
CA LEU A 88 -8.40 9.01 -13.75
C LEU A 88 -9.50 8.60 -14.73
N ASP A 89 -9.15 8.44 -16.01
CA ASP A 89 -10.08 7.97 -17.02
C ASP A 89 -10.48 6.51 -16.74
N ALA A 90 -9.54 5.67 -16.27
CA ALA A 90 -9.83 4.32 -15.83
C ALA A 90 -10.77 4.30 -14.60
N ILE A 91 -10.55 5.15 -13.60
CA ILE A 91 -11.42 5.27 -12.43
C ILE A 91 -12.84 5.71 -12.86
N ARG A 92 -12.96 6.70 -13.76
CA ARG A 92 -14.26 7.15 -14.30
C ARG A 92 -14.97 6.05 -15.08
N ALA A 93 -14.24 5.34 -15.96
CA ALA A 93 -14.78 4.24 -16.76
C ALA A 93 -15.30 3.09 -15.91
N ALA A 94 -14.67 2.86 -14.74
CA ALA A 94 -15.09 1.87 -13.75
C ALA A 94 -16.23 2.36 -12.83
N GLY A 95 -16.88 3.47 -13.15
CA GLY A 95 -17.96 4.03 -12.32
C GLY A 95 -17.49 4.52 -10.96
N ASN A 96 -16.30 5.09 -10.90
CA ASN A 96 -15.63 5.57 -9.67
C ASN A 96 -15.32 4.45 -8.64
N ALA A 97 -15.10 3.22 -9.12
CA ALA A 97 -14.80 2.06 -8.29
C ALA A 97 -13.86 1.10 -9.06
N LEU A 98 -12.61 1.53 -9.29
CA LEU A 98 -11.61 0.75 -10.03
C LEU A 98 -10.88 -0.22 -9.10
N ASP A 99 -10.94 -1.52 -9.41
CA ASP A 99 -10.12 -2.51 -8.72
C ASP A 99 -8.63 -2.30 -9.05
N VAL A 100 -7.81 -2.20 -8.01
CA VAL A 100 -6.36 -1.98 -8.12
C VAL A 100 -5.59 -2.94 -7.25
N ALA A 101 -4.35 -3.23 -7.66
CA ALA A 101 -3.33 -3.82 -6.81
C ALA A 101 -2.25 -2.79 -6.52
N PHE A 102 -1.57 -2.91 -5.39
CA PHE A 102 -0.47 -2.01 -5.07
C PHE A 102 0.69 -2.72 -4.40
N SER A 103 1.88 -2.14 -4.51
CA SER A 103 3.05 -2.50 -3.72
C SER A 103 3.82 -1.26 -3.29
N MET A 104 4.50 -1.37 -2.15
CA MET A 104 5.47 -0.40 -1.66
C MET A 104 6.58 -1.13 -0.92
N GLU A 105 7.78 -0.57 -0.97
CA GLU A 105 8.95 -1.13 -0.30
C GLU A 105 9.83 -0.03 0.30
N THR A 106 10.57 -0.41 1.33
CA THR A 106 11.53 0.45 2.04
C THR A 106 12.69 -0.39 2.60
N ASP A 107 13.72 0.27 3.11
CA ASP A 107 14.90 -0.34 3.73
C ASP A 107 15.58 -1.37 2.80
N CYS A 108 15.66 -1.06 1.51
CA CYS A 108 16.31 -1.90 0.51
C CYS A 108 17.84 -1.87 0.70
N GLU A 109 18.44 -3.03 0.95
CA GLU A 109 19.88 -3.17 1.13
C GLU A 109 20.38 -4.48 0.52
N VAL A 110 21.44 -4.40 -0.29
CA VAL A 110 22.04 -5.57 -0.91
C VAL A 110 22.64 -6.52 0.12
N ILE A 111 22.32 -7.80 0.00
CA ILE A 111 22.94 -8.90 0.75
C ILE A 111 23.96 -9.60 -0.16
N ALA A 112 25.25 -9.39 0.10
CA ALA A 112 26.30 -10.03 -0.67
C ALA A 112 26.38 -11.55 -0.36
N GLY A 113 26.41 -12.35 -1.41
CA GLY A 113 26.56 -13.79 -1.34
C GLY A 113 27.96 -14.26 -1.77
N ARG A 114 28.33 -15.49 -1.39
CA ARG A 114 29.61 -16.10 -1.81
C ARG A 114 29.66 -16.44 -3.30
N THR A 115 28.51 -16.71 -3.88
CA THR A 115 28.34 -16.99 -5.31
C THR A 115 27.21 -16.10 -5.85
N PRO A 116 27.16 -15.84 -7.16
CA PRO A 116 26.11 -15.00 -7.75
C PRO A 116 24.68 -15.39 -7.35
N CYS A 117 24.40 -16.69 -7.26
CA CYS A 117 23.06 -17.20 -6.90
C CYS A 117 22.69 -16.99 -5.41
N ASN A 118 23.64 -16.61 -4.56
CA ASN A 118 23.43 -16.38 -3.13
C ASN A 118 23.26 -14.89 -2.78
N TRP A 119 23.34 -14.00 -3.77
CA TRP A 119 23.05 -12.58 -3.57
C TRP A 119 21.56 -12.38 -3.38
N GLY A 120 21.21 -11.39 -2.60
CA GLY A 120 19.82 -11.06 -2.30
C GLY A 120 19.67 -9.61 -1.90
N GLU A 121 18.45 -9.27 -1.51
CA GLU A 121 18.07 -7.93 -1.04
C GLU A 121 17.38 -8.08 0.31
N ALA A 122 17.80 -7.31 1.31
CA ALA A 122 17.01 -7.03 2.49
C ALA A 122 16.01 -5.93 2.15
N PHE A 123 14.79 -6.07 2.61
CA PHE A 123 13.74 -5.08 2.38
C PHE A 123 12.57 -5.29 3.33
N LYS A 124 11.76 -4.24 3.48
CA LYS A 124 10.42 -4.32 4.04
C LYS A 124 9.44 -3.95 2.95
N SER A 125 8.33 -4.67 2.84
CA SER A 125 7.33 -4.40 1.80
C SER A 125 5.92 -4.65 2.27
N VAL A 126 4.98 -3.92 1.67
CA VAL A 126 3.54 -4.15 1.74
C VAL A 126 3.03 -4.32 0.33
N ILE A 127 2.24 -5.35 0.10
CA ILE A 127 1.48 -5.54 -1.13
C ILE A 127 0.01 -5.74 -0.78
N GLY A 128 -0.87 -5.24 -1.62
CA GLY A 128 -2.30 -5.36 -1.36
C GLY A 128 -3.15 -5.07 -2.58
N ASN A 129 -4.45 -5.06 -2.34
CA ASN A 129 -5.45 -4.66 -3.32
C ASN A 129 -6.54 -3.84 -2.64
N GLY A 130 -7.31 -3.14 -3.46
CA GLY A 130 -8.40 -2.29 -2.99
C GLY A 130 -9.17 -1.67 -4.13
N VAL A 131 -9.96 -0.67 -3.81
CA VAL A 131 -10.75 0.09 -4.77
C VAL A 131 -10.26 1.53 -4.82
N ALA A 132 -9.93 1.98 -6.01
CA ALA A 132 -9.61 3.38 -6.28
C ALA A 132 -10.86 4.17 -6.64
N SER A 133 -11.06 5.31 -6.00
CA SER A 133 -12.18 6.23 -6.25
C SER A 133 -11.75 7.69 -6.14
N MET A 134 -12.31 8.57 -6.97
CA MET A 134 -12.15 10.02 -6.86
C MET A 134 -13.01 10.54 -5.70
N ILE A 135 -12.52 11.58 -5.05
CA ILE A 135 -13.17 12.22 -3.91
C ILE A 135 -13.77 13.54 -4.39
N ASP A 136 -15.08 13.71 -4.16
CA ASP A 136 -15.81 14.93 -4.51
C ASP A 136 -15.96 15.87 -3.30
N ASP A 137 -15.95 15.32 -2.08
CA ASP A 137 -16.06 16.10 -0.84
C ASP A 137 -14.78 16.92 -0.59
N LEU A 138 -14.96 18.24 -0.44
CA LEU A 138 -13.84 19.17 -0.32
C LEU A 138 -13.06 19.01 0.99
N ASP A 139 -13.73 18.62 2.06
CA ASP A 139 -13.07 18.44 3.37
C ASP A 139 -12.29 17.13 3.40
N GLU A 140 -12.81 16.07 2.77
CA GLU A 140 -12.07 14.83 2.59
C GLU A 140 -10.87 15.04 1.66
N CYS A 141 -11.00 15.82 0.56
CA CYS A 141 -9.88 16.21 -0.28
C CYS A 141 -8.80 16.94 0.51
N ARG A 142 -9.19 17.91 1.34
CA ARG A 142 -8.26 18.69 2.18
C ARG A 142 -7.54 17.79 3.18
N LYS A 143 -8.27 16.86 3.82
CA LYS A 143 -7.71 15.84 4.69
C LYS A 143 -6.67 14.98 3.95
N GLY A 144 -7.01 14.44 2.79
CA GLY A 144 -6.10 13.65 1.98
C GLY A 144 -4.82 14.37 1.59
N LEU A 145 -4.92 15.66 1.23
CA LEU A 145 -3.76 16.49 0.91
C LEU A 145 -2.88 16.76 2.15
N ARG A 146 -3.45 16.96 3.34
CA ARG A 146 -2.68 17.10 4.58
C ARG A 146 -1.93 15.82 4.92
N LEU A 147 -2.59 14.67 4.83
CA LEU A 147 -1.96 13.36 5.06
C LEU A 147 -0.80 13.13 4.08
N LEU A 148 -0.99 13.49 2.81
CA LEU A 148 0.06 13.41 1.80
C LEU A 148 1.24 14.33 2.13
N MET A 149 0.99 15.58 2.52
CA MET A 149 2.07 16.51 2.91
C MET A 149 2.76 16.08 4.20
N GLY A 150 2.03 15.52 5.16
CA GLY A 150 2.61 14.91 6.36
C GLY A 150 3.58 13.79 6.00
N GLN A 151 3.15 12.85 5.15
CA GLN A 151 3.94 11.71 4.71
C GLN A 151 5.15 12.11 3.86
N GLN A 152 4.98 13.05 2.92
CA GLN A 152 6.01 13.37 1.94
C GLN A 152 6.97 14.47 2.41
N ALA A 153 6.49 15.47 3.16
CA ALA A 153 7.23 16.66 3.51
C ALA A 153 7.37 16.90 5.03
N GLY A 154 6.75 16.07 5.87
CA GLY A 154 6.73 16.29 7.32
C GLY A 154 5.90 17.53 7.72
N MET A 155 4.87 17.88 6.94
CA MET A 155 4.03 19.06 7.12
C MET A 155 2.55 18.67 7.34
N PRO A 156 2.20 17.99 8.45
CA PRO A 156 0.83 17.50 8.68
C PRO A 156 -0.18 18.61 8.94
N ASP A 157 0.28 19.76 9.44
CA ASP A 157 -0.58 20.89 9.86
C ASP A 157 -0.74 21.95 8.77
N ILE A 158 -0.32 21.66 7.53
CA ILE A 158 -0.44 22.60 6.41
C ILE A 158 -1.92 22.89 6.11
N GLU A 159 -2.23 24.17 5.90
CA GLU A 159 -3.56 24.61 5.52
C GLU A 159 -3.67 24.79 4.01
N PHE A 160 -4.78 24.34 3.44
CA PHE A 160 -5.11 24.52 2.03
C PHE A 160 -6.35 25.40 1.87
N THR A 161 -6.26 26.40 1.00
CA THR A 161 -7.45 27.14 0.54
C THR A 161 -8.29 26.26 -0.38
N ASP A 162 -9.58 26.57 -0.50
CA ASP A 162 -10.47 25.86 -1.42
C ASP A 162 -9.97 25.90 -2.87
N GLN A 163 -9.37 27.03 -3.28
CA GLN A 163 -8.79 27.16 -4.61
C GLN A 163 -7.64 26.18 -4.82
N GLN A 164 -6.76 26.00 -3.85
CA GLN A 164 -5.66 25.05 -3.92
C GLN A 164 -6.18 23.61 -3.98
N VAL A 165 -7.16 23.25 -3.14
CA VAL A 165 -7.79 21.92 -3.17
C VAL A 165 -8.41 21.64 -4.54
N ARG A 166 -9.15 22.61 -5.11
CA ARG A 166 -9.81 22.46 -6.43
C ARG A 166 -8.84 22.45 -7.61
N SER A 167 -7.59 22.83 -7.42
CA SER A 167 -6.59 22.84 -8.49
C SER A 167 -6.03 21.45 -8.86
N VAL A 168 -6.32 20.44 -8.05
CA VAL A 168 -5.90 19.05 -8.24
C VAL A 168 -7.09 18.10 -8.12
N THR A 169 -6.94 16.89 -8.62
CA THR A 169 -7.90 15.82 -8.35
C THR A 169 -7.34 14.93 -7.25
N VAL A 170 -8.06 14.86 -6.13
CA VAL A 170 -7.74 13.93 -5.05
C VAL A 170 -8.55 12.65 -5.25
N TRP A 171 -7.90 11.54 -5.03
CA TRP A 171 -8.51 10.22 -5.09
C TRP A 171 -7.88 9.32 -4.02
N LYS A 172 -8.56 8.25 -3.68
CA LYS A 172 -8.14 7.34 -2.61
C LYS A 172 -8.16 5.89 -3.08
N ILE A 173 -7.43 5.05 -2.37
CA ILE A 173 -7.53 3.59 -2.44
C ILE A 173 -8.00 3.11 -1.07
N GLU A 174 -9.21 2.57 -1.01
CA GLU A 174 -9.71 1.86 0.16
C GLU A 174 -9.19 0.43 0.08
N VAL A 175 -8.28 0.09 0.98
CA VAL A 175 -7.58 -1.21 0.95
C VAL A 175 -8.53 -2.29 1.47
N ARG A 176 -8.68 -3.36 0.68
CA ARG A 176 -9.49 -4.53 1.03
C ARG A 176 -8.67 -5.63 1.67
N HIS A 177 -7.44 -5.79 1.18
CA HIS A 177 -6.53 -6.81 1.67
C HIS A 177 -5.08 -6.34 1.48
N LEU A 178 -4.24 -6.68 2.44
CA LEU A 178 -2.79 -6.48 2.33
C LEU A 178 -2.02 -7.61 3.00
N THR A 179 -0.76 -7.76 2.60
CA THR A 179 0.24 -8.60 3.27
C THR A 179 1.52 -7.80 3.41
N ALA A 180 2.23 -8.01 4.51
CA ALA A 180 3.49 -7.36 4.77
C ALA A 180 4.61 -8.37 4.97
N LYS A 181 5.83 -7.98 4.60
CA LYS A 181 7.00 -8.85 4.64
C LYS A 181 8.24 -8.08 5.05
N ILE A 182 9.04 -8.71 5.92
CA ILE A 182 10.38 -8.26 6.27
C ILE A 182 11.40 -9.32 5.87
N HIS A 183 12.39 -8.93 5.10
CA HIS A 183 13.56 -9.72 4.79
C HIS A 183 14.79 -9.02 5.34
N THR A 184 15.29 -9.47 6.50
CA THR A 184 16.44 -8.89 7.16
C THR A 184 17.75 -9.40 6.59
N LYS A 185 18.78 -8.57 6.69
CA LYS A 185 20.16 -8.99 6.43
C LYS A 185 20.60 -10.01 7.48
N PRO A 186 21.25 -11.14 7.10
CA PRO A 186 21.78 -12.08 8.07
C PRO A 186 22.80 -11.41 8.99
N GLU A 187 22.72 -11.66 10.30
CA GLU A 187 23.72 -11.18 11.23
C GLU A 187 25.10 -11.73 10.90
N PRO A 188 26.17 -10.91 11.02
CA PRO A 188 27.55 -11.37 10.86
C PRO A 188 27.83 -12.55 11.79
N ARG A 189 28.44 -13.61 11.27
CA ARG A 189 28.77 -14.83 12.04
C ARG A 189 29.54 -14.59 13.35
N ASN A 190 30.24 -13.46 13.47
CA ASN A 190 31.02 -13.12 14.67
C ASN A 190 30.14 -12.60 15.82
N ALA A 191 28.97 -12.00 15.55
CA ALA A 191 28.08 -11.57 16.61
C ALA A 191 27.43 -12.76 17.33
N ARG A 192 27.13 -13.86 16.62
CA ARG A 192 26.58 -15.09 17.21
C ARG A 192 27.54 -15.84 18.13
N ARG A 193 28.86 -15.66 18.00
CA ARG A 193 29.86 -16.30 18.88
C ARG A 193 30.07 -15.52 20.18
N GLN A 194 29.84 -14.21 20.19
CA GLN A 194 29.92 -13.38 21.40
C GLN A 194 28.69 -13.52 22.30
N ALA A 195 27.49 -13.75 21.73
CA ALA A 195 26.25 -13.97 22.50
C ALA A 195 26.14 -15.40 23.09
N ALA A 196 26.94 -16.35 22.64
CA ALA A 196 26.92 -17.75 23.11
C ALA A 196 28.09 -18.09 24.04
N GLY A 197 28.87 -17.10 24.48
CA GLY A 197 30.10 -17.26 25.29
C GLY A 197 30.05 -16.58 26.66
N GLU A 198 28.85 -16.21 27.18
CA GLU A 198 28.64 -15.81 28.58
C GLU A 198 27.85 -16.86 29.34
#